data_d3fdbdbecb24f614dc5a49aac27448e1
#
_entry.id   d3fdbdbecb24f614dc5a49aac27448e1
#
_cell.length_a   1.000
_cell.length_b   1.000
_cell.length_c   1.000
_cell.angle_alpha   90.00
_cell.angle_beta   90.00
_cell.angle_gamma   90.00
#
_symmetry.space_group_name_H-M   'P 1'
#
loop_
_entity.id
_entity.type
_entity.pdbx_description
1 polymer ?
#
loop_
_entity_poly.entity_id
_entity_poly.type
_entity_poly.pdbx_seq_one_letter_code
_entity_poly.pdbx_strand_id
1 'polypeptide(L)'
;MKFSVIKTLAMGVVLVCSSAYAQDTPATTTSTATTNNAAAQDASSQATIYVYRYKQFVGSALSPSVYCDETELARMENGRFFVVKLPAGKHVFRSNDKQSGVEEDLKGGQIYYIRVELVPGMMKGHGRLLSIAPEQGSYEIKKLKPLDADKVKDTQHVVAANM
;
A
#
# COMPACT_ATOMS: atom_id res chain seq x y z
N MET A 1 -37.26 -5.43 35.99
CA MET A 1 -37.10 -4.09 36.58
C MET A 1 -36.69 -3.19 35.43
N LYS A 2 -37.52 -2.51 34.79
CA LYS A 2 -38.36 -1.28 34.89
C LYS A 2 -37.53 -0.06 35.36
N PHE A 3 -37.69 1.00 34.59
CA PHE A 3 -37.47 2.42 34.74
C PHE A 3 -36.21 2.94 34.03
N SER A 4 -36.19 4.06 33.35
CA SER A 4 -37.22 5.07 33.08
C SER A 4 -36.67 6.08 32.05
N VAL A 5 -37.59 6.58 31.25
CA VAL A 5 -37.48 7.67 30.27
C VAL A 5 -37.35 9.00 30.98
N ILE A 6 -36.48 9.91 30.51
CA ILE A 6 -36.71 11.34 30.69
C ILE A 6 -36.49 12.07 29.38
N LYS A 7 -37.58 12.59 28.83
CA LYS A 7 -37.66 13.65 27.82
C LYS A 7 -37.44 14.97 28.50
N THR A 8 -36.66 15.86 27.89
CA THR A 8 -36.86 17.29 28.14
C THR A 8 -36.72 18.07 26.84
N LEU A 9 -37.79 18.72 26.50
CA LEU A 9 -38.08 19.63 25.40
C LEU A 9 -37.71 21.04 25.89
N ALA A 10 -36.98 21.81 25.12
CA ALA A 10 -36.92 23.26 25.25
C ALA A 10 -36.76 23.94 23.90
N MET A 11 -37.80 24.59 23.55
CA MET A 11 -38.08 25.42 22.38
C MET A 11 -37.51 26.84 22.66
N GLY A 12 -36.76 27.39 21.71
CA GLY A 12 -36.29 28.78 21.78
C GLY A 12 -36.19 29.36 20.36
N VAL A 13 -37.25 30.04 19.99
CA VAL A 13 -37.36 30.89 18.80
C VAL A 13 -36.77 32.27 19.14
N VAL A 14 -35.85 32.80 18.33
CA VAL A 14 -35.61 34.24 18.18
C VAL A 14 -35.32 34.60 16.75
N LEU A 15 -36.03 35.60 16.36
CA LEU A 15 -36.29 36.18 15.04
C LEU A 15 -35.28 37.28 14.68
N VAL A 16 -35.00 37.40 13.38
CA VAL A 16 -34.75 38.59 12.52
C VAL A 16 -33.52 39.47 12.83
N CYS A 17 -32.67 39.65 11.81
CA CYS A 17 -32.50 40.97 11.17
C CYS A 17 -31.74 40.81 9.83
N SER A 18 -32.44 41.27 8.78
CA SER A 18 -31.92 41.48 7.43
C SER A 18 -30.96 42.68 7.41
N SER A 19 -29.87 42.59 6.68
CA SER A 19 -29.21 43.75 6.09
C SER A 19 -28.53 43.31 4.78
N ALA A 20 -29.11 43.75 3.72
CA ALA A 20 -28.56 43.70 2.37
C ALA A 20 -27.48 44.79 2.23
N TYR A 21 -26.31 44.42 1.75
CA TYR A 21 -25.42 45.35 1.05
C TYR A 21 -24.95 44.64 -0.22
N ALA A 22 -25.42 45.17 -1.33
CA ALA A 22 -24.85 44.95 -2.65
C ALA A 22 -23.62 45.85 -2.78
N GLN A 23 -22.53 45.30 -3.34
CA GLN A 23 -21.63 45.99 -4.24
C GLN A 23 -20.52 45.08 -4.70
N ASP A 24 -20.53 44.90 -5.96
CA ASP A 24 -19.56 45.10 -7.05
C ASP A 24 -18.47 44.04 -7.23
N THR A 25 -18.61 43.39 -8.34
CA THR A 25 -17.56 42.66 -9.08
C THR A 25 -16.50 43.65 -9.61
N PRO A 26 -15.22 43.26 -9.65
CA PRO A 26 -14.73 42.81 -10.91
C PRO A 26 -13.80 41.59 -10.93
N ALA A 27 -14.05 40.79 -11.94
CA ALA A 27 -13.13 40.13 -12.87
C ALA A 27 -11.83 39.46 -12.41
N THR A 28 -11.81 38.17 -12.69
CA THR A 28 -10.71 37.46 -13.36
C THR A 28 -9.36 37.41 -12.66
N THR A 29 -9.13 36.28 -11.97
CA THR A 29 -7.80 35.67 -12.05
C THR A 29 -7.97 34.17 -12.19
N THR A 30 -7.66 33.69 -13.37
CA THR A 30 -7.52 32.29 -13.76
C THR A 30 -6.56 31.62 -12.82
N SER A 31 -7.05 30.77 -11.94
CA SER A 31 -6.22 29.92 -11.10
C SER A 31 -5.83 28.67 -11.86
N THR A 32 -4.70 28.73 -12.51
CA THR A 32 -3.98 27.57 -13.05
C THR A 32 -3.16 26.93 -11.93
N ALA A 33 -3.81 26.24 -10.99
CA ALA A 33 -3.13 25.57 -9.88
C ALA A 33 -3.80 24.25 -9.49
N THR A 34 -4.43 23.53 -10.45
CA THR A 34 -5.17 22.31 -10.09
C THR A 34 -4.43 21.00 -10.45
N THR A 35 -3.31 21.08 -11.16
CA THR A 35 -2.65 19.86 -11.67
C THR A 35 -1.64 19.25 -10.70
N ASN A 36 -1.08 20.02 -9.75
CA ASN A 36 -0.04 19.51 -8.85
C ASN A 36 -0.59 18.90 -7.54
N ASN A 37 -1.83 19.22 -7.15
CA ASN A 37 -2.41 18.67 -5.91
C ASN A 37 -2.95 17.25 -6.08
N ALA A 38 -3.44 16.86 -7.25
CA ALA A 38 -3.96 15.52 -7.47
C ALA A 38 -2.84 14.47 -7.38
N ALA A 39 -1.70 14.71 -8.01
CA ALA A 39 -0.56 13.78 -7.95
C ALA A 39 0.05 13.66 -6.55
N ALA A 40 0.05 14.74 -5.76
CA ALA A 40 0.53 14.72 -4.38
C ALA A 40 -0.46 14.04 -3.43
N GLN A 41 -1.76 14.19 -3.66
CA GLN A 41 -2.80 13.50 -2.88
C GLN A 41 -2.83 12.01 -3.20
N ASP A 42 -2.64 11.59 -4.45
CA ASP A 42 -2.54 10.18 -4.82
C ASP A 42 -1.32 9.52 -4.20
N ALA A 43 -0.17 10.19 -4.16
CA ALA A 43 1.03 9.69 -3.52
C ALA A 43 0.87 9.52 -1.99
N SER A 44 0.09 10.38 -1.32
CA SER A 44 -0.20 10.27 0.12
C SER A 44 -1.29 9.24 0.44
N SER A 45 -2.09 8.84 -0.54
CA SER A 45 -3.13 7.81 -0.39
C SER A 45 -2.61 6.38 -0.58
N GLN A 46 -1.42 6.24 -1.18
CA GLN A 46 -0.81 4.94 -1.45
C GLN A 46 0.25 4.58 -0.42
N ALA A 47 0.30 3.30 -0.07
CA ALA A 47 1.41 2.71 0.68
C ALA A 47 2.50 2.24 -0.29
N THR A 48 3.74 2.22 0.19
CA THR A 48 4.90 1.71 -0.56
C THR A 48 5.35 0.40 0.09
N ILE A 49 5.36 -0.68 -0.67
CA ILE A 49 5.72 -2.01 -0.17
C ILE A 49 6.97 -2.49 -0.89
N TYR A 50 8.02 -2.77 -0.13
CA TYR A 50 9.22 -3.42 -0.61
C TYR A 50 9.09 -4.92 -0.42
N VAL A 51 9.03 -5.66 -1.53
CA VAL A 51 9.03 -7.12 -1.52
C VAL A 51 10.41 -7.60 -1.92
N TYR A 52 11.04 -8.43 -1.11
CA TYR A 52 12.43 -8.82 -1.33
C TYR A 52 12.72 -10.25 -0.90
N ARG A 53 13.80 -10.80 -1.46
CA ARG A 53 14.31 -12.11 -1.12
C ARG A 53 15.83 -12.05 -0.95
N TYR A 54 16.32 -12.64 0.13
CA TYR A 54 17.76 -12.76 0.34
C TYR A 54 18.42 -13.59 -0.73
N LYS A 55 19.70 -13.30 -0.95
CA LYS A 55 20.56 -14.18 -1.75
C LYS A 55 20.90 -15.42 -0.94
N GLN A 56 20.43 -16.57 -1.38
CA GLN A 56 20.63 -17.87 -0.75
C GLN A 56 21.16 -18.85 -1.78
N PHE A 57 22.02 -19.79 -1.36
CA PHE A 57 22.51 -20.86 -2.24
C PHE A 57 21.42 -21.91 -2.47
N VAL A 58 20.80 -22.39 -1.38
CA VAL A 58 19.73 -23.38 -1.46
C VAL A 58 18.48 -22.74 -2.06
N GLY A 59 17.95 -23.37 -3.10
CA GLY A 59 16.77 -22.85 -3.80
C GLY A 59 17.03 -21.64 -4.70
N SER A 60 18.30 -21.31 -4.99
CA SER A 60 18.66 -20.14 -5.82
C SER A 60 18.02 -20.15 -7.21
N ALA A 61 17.80 -21.33 -7.80
CA ALA A 61 17.16 -21.49 -9.10
C ALA A 61 15.62 -21.37 -9.05
N LEU A 62 15.02 -21.37 -7.87
CA LEU A 62 13.57 -21.24 -7.73
C LEU A 62 13.16 -19.76 -7.74
N SER A 63 12.14 -19.44 -8.51
CA SER A 63 11.56 -18.10 -8.60
C SER A 63 10.06 -18.17 -8.27
N PRO A 64 9.69 -18.15 -6.96
CA PRO A 64 8.30 -18.19 -6.55
C PRO A 64 7.56 -16.96 -7.04
N SER A 65 6.31 -17.14 -7.48
CA SER A 65 5.42 -16.02 -7.77
C SER A 65 4.96 -15.36 -6.48
N VAL A 66 4.84 -14.03 -6.50
CA VAL A 66 4.27 -13.22 -5.43
C VAL A 66 2.97 -12.62 -5.92
N TYR A 67 1.94 -12.78 -5.12
CA TYR A 67 0.60 -12.26 -5.37
C TYR A 67 0.23 -11.23 -4.32
N CYS A 68 -0.53 -10.23 -4.71
CA CYS A 68 -1.31 -9.39 -3.82
C CYS A 68 -2.77 -9.59 -4.17
N ASP A 69 -3.54 -9.96 -3.18
CA ASP A 69 -4.93 -10.39 -3.36
C ASP A 69 -4.98 -11.51 -4.42
N GLU A 70 -5.64 -11.30 -5.57
CA GLU A 70 -5.67 -12.29 -6.66
C GLU A 70 -4.70 -11.97 -7.82
N THR A 71 -3.96 -10.86 -7.73
CA THR A 71 -3.07 -10.40 -8.82
C THR A 71 -1.64 -10.90 -8.63
N GLU A 72 -1.06 -11.52 -9.66
CA GLU A 72 0.36 -11.88 -9.67
C GLU A 72 1.19 -10.61 -9.92
N LEU A 73 1.96 -10.19 -8.91
CA LEU A 73 2.81 -9.01 -9.00
C LEU A 73 4.09 -9.28 -9.79
N ALA A 74 4.80 -10.33 -9.41
CA ALA A 74 6.10 -10.65 -9.99
C ALA A 74 6.55 -12.08 -9.62
N ARG A 75 7.59 -12.56 -10.35
CA ARG A 75 8.35 -13.76 -10.00
C ARG A 75 9.63 -13.36 -9.28
N MET A 76 9.71 -13.72 -7.99
CA MET A 76 10.78 -13.28 -7.10
C MET A 76 12.06 -14.09 -7.32
N GLU A 77 13.08 -13.45 -7.84
CA GLU A 77 14.40 -14.04 -8.01
C GLU A 77 15.27 -13.94 -6.75
N ASN A 78 16.31 -14.76 -6.72
CA ASN A 78 17.25 -14.84 -5.61
C ASN A 78 18.10 -13.56 -5.48
N GLY A 79 18.10 -12.94 -4.31
CA GLY A 79 18.87 -11.72 -4.04
C GLY A 79 18.33 -10.46 -4.69
N ARG A 80 17.03 -10.42 -4.97
CA ARG A 80 16.35 -9.31 -5.64
C ARG A 80 15.26 -8.69 -4.76
N PHE A 81 14.83 -7.49 -5.15
CA PHE A 81 13.66 -6.81 -4.57
C PHE A 81 12.88 -6.08 -5.66
N PHE A 82 11.61 -5.82 -5.42
CA PHE A 82 10.78 -4.91 -6.19
C PHE A 82 9.90 -4.07 -5.28
N VAL A 83 9.37 -2.99 -5.81
CA VAL A 83 8.55 -2.04 -5.07
C VAL A 83 7.13 -2.06 -5.63
N VAL A 84 6.16 -2.10 -4.74
CA VAL A 84 4.73 -2.05 -5.09
C VAL A 84 4.11 -0.81 -4.45
N LYS A 85 3.24 -0.13 -5.16
CA LYS A 85 2.39 0.92 -4.63
C LYS A 85 0.95 0.47 -4.65
N LEU A 86 0.31 0.45 -3.48
CA LEU A 86 -1.06 0.02 -3.31
C LEU A 86 -1.86 1.08 -2.54
N PRO A 87 -3.17 1.19 -2.79
CA PRO A 87 -4.03 2.04 -1.99
C PRO A 87 -4.02 1.60 -0.52
N ALA A 88 -4.38 2.51 0.38
CA ALA A 88 -4.60 2.17 1.78
C ALA A 88 -5.76 1.16 1.92
N GLY A 89 -5.63 0.22 2.85
CA GLY A 89 -6.61 -0.82 3.09
C GLY A 89 -5.98 -2.16 3.44
N LYS A 90 -6.82 -3.17 3.62
CA LYS A 90 -6.39 -4.54 3.89
C LYS A 90 -6.02 -5.25 2.59
N HIS A 91 -4.81 -5.79 2.56
CA HIS A 91 -4.29 -6.55 1.43
C HIS A 91 -3.67 -7.85 1.91
N VAL A 92 -3.80 -8.90 1.11
CA VAL A 92 -3.25 -10.22 1.39
C VAL A 92 -2.13 -10.52 0.40
N PHE A 93 -0.91 -10.63 0.91
CA PHE A 93 0.25 -11.05 0.12
C PHE A 93 0.46 -12.54 0.30
N ARG A 94 0.60 -13.27 -0.79
CA ARG A 94 0.86 -14.71 -0.79
C ARG A 94 1.85 -15.12 -1.87
N SER A 95 2.39 -16.32 -1.74
CA SER A 95 3.18 -16.95 -2.78
C SER A 95 2.34 -17.98 -3.53
N ASN A 96 2.98 -18.86 -4.27
CA ASN A 96 2.35 -19.99 -5.00
C ASN A 96 1.55 -20.91 -4.06
N ASP A 97 1.92 -20.92 -2.78
CA ASP A 97 1.19 -21.63 -1.76
C ASP A 97 -0.07 -20.83 -1.37
N LYS A 98 -1.24 -21.43 -1.64
CA LYS A 98 -2.53 -20.83 -1.28
C LYS A 98 -2.86 -20.94 0.22
N GLN A 99 -2.02 -21.63 0.98
CA GLN A 99 -2.27 -21.90 2.42
C GLN A 99 -1.55 -20.91 3.33
N SER A 100 -0.54 -20.20 2.81
CA SER A 100 0.21 -19.21 3.58
C SER A 100 0.11 -17.83 2.93
N GLY A 101 -0.19 -16.83 3.73
CA GLY A 101 -0.26 -15.43 3.32
C GLY A 101 0.02 -14.52 4.50
N VAL A 102 0.32 -13.27 4.18
CA VAL A 102 0.46 -12.17 5.14
C VAL A 102 -0.63 -11.16 4.84
N GLU A 103 -1.52 -10.91 5.78
CA GLU A 103 -2.48 -9.82 5.72
C GLU A 103 -1.84 -8.56 6.31
N GLU A 104 -1.89 -7.47 5.57
CA GLU A 104 -1.40 -6.15 5.99
C GLU A 104 -2.50 -5.12 5.86
N ASP A 105 -2.67 -4.31 6.91
CA ASP A 105 -3.53 -3.12 6.89
C ASP A 105 -2.69 -1.91 6.49
N LEU A 106 -2.62 -1.66 5.18
CA LEU A 106 -1.80 -0.63 4.58
C LEU A 106 -2.34 0.76 4.86
N LYS A 107 -1.48 1.66 5.30
CA LYS A 107 -1.80 3.08 5.51
C LYS A 107 -1.09 3.94 4.49
N GLY A 108 -1.79 4.89 3.92
CA GLY A 108 -1.23 5.82 2.93
C GLY A 108 0.01 6.54 3.44
N GLY A 109 1.00 6.69 2.58
CA GLY A 109 2.28 7.31 2.90
C GLY A 109 3.24 6.46 3.74
N GLN A 110 2.84 5.26 4.19
CA GLN A 110 3.69 4.37 4.97
C GLN A 110 4.49 3.42 4.09
N ILE A 111 5.60 2.93 4.64
CA ILE A 111 6.50 1.98 3.98
C ILE A 111 6.44 0.64 4.73
N TYR A 112 6.26 -0.43 3.97
CA TYR A 112 6.18 -1.81 4.46
C TYR A 112 7.25 -2.67 3.82
N TYR A 113 7.65 -3.73 4.52
CA TYR A 113 8.67 -4.66 4.05
C TYR A 113 8.15 -6.10 4.16
N ILE A 114 8.12 -6.80 3.03
CA ILE A 114 7.70 -8.20 2.95
C ILE A 114 8.86 -9.02 2.42
N ARG A 115 9.32 -9.98 3.22
CA ARG A 115 10.39 -10.88 2.86
C ARG A 115 9.83 -12.20 2.34
N VAL A 116 10.35 -12.63 1.20
CA VAL A 116 10.06 -13.94 0.60
C VAL A 116 11.12 -14.93 1.01
N GLU A 117 10.72 -15.96 1.71
CA GLU A 117 11.57 -17.09 2.09
C GLU A 117 11.18 -18.35 1.34
N LEU A 118 12.13 -19.21 1.07
CA LEU A 118 11.85 -20.55 0.56
C LEU A 118 11.85 -21.54 1.70
N VAL A 119 10.72 -22.19 1.87
CA VAL A 119 10.58 -23.31 2.82
C VAL A 119 10.75 -24.61 2.04
N PRO A 120 11.64 -25.51 2.49
CA PRO A 120 11.76 -26.82 1.89
C PRO A 120 10.43 -27.57 1.97
N GLY A 121 9.97 -28.09 0.83
CA GLY A 121 8.81 -28.98 0.77
C GLY A 121 9.24 -30.39 0.39
N MET A 122 8.34 -31.36 0.54
CA MET A 122 8.63 -32.77 0.28
C MET A 122 9.04 -33.05 -1.20
N MET A 123 8.52 -32.25 -2.16
CA MET A 123 8.86 -32.37 -3.58
C MET A 123 9.30 -31.05 -4.22
N LYS A 124 8.79 -29.93 -3.75
CA LYS A 124 9.11 -28.59 -4.24
C LYS A 124 9.19 -27.62 -3.06
N GLY A 125 10.12 -26.66 -3.12
CA GLY A 125 10.14 -25.56 -2.17
C GLY A 125 8.97 -24.63 -2.39
N HIS A 126 8.39 -24.13 -1.29
CA HIS A 126 7.30 -23.17 -1.29
C HIS A 126 7.83 -21.78 -0.91
N GLY A 127 7.31 -20.73 -1.54
CA GLY A 127 7.54 -19.38 -1.09
C GLY A 127 6.68 -19.09 0.13
N ARG A 128 7.29 -18.61 1.21
CA ARG A 128 6.61 -18.09 2.40
C ARG A 128 6.88 -16.60 2.50
N LEU A 129 5.86 -15.80 2.79
CA LEU A 129 5.99 -14.38 2.98
C LEU A 129 5.96 -14.04 4.47
N LEU A 130 6.76 -13.05 4.85
CA LEU A 130 6.87 -12.55 6.21
C LEU A 130 6.83 -11.02 6.20
N SER A 131 6.01 -10.44 7.03
CA SER A 131 6.08 -9.01 7.35
C SER A 131 7.29 -8.74 8.23
N ILE A 132 8.06 -7.73 7.86
CA ILE A 132 9.33 -7.39 8.52
C ILE A 132 9.26 -5.96 9.03
N ALA A 133 9.78 -5.74 10.24
CA ALA A 133 9.86 -4.41 10.82
C ALA A 133 10.64 -3.44 9.91
N PRO A 134 10.21 -2.17 9.79
CA PRO A 134 10.81 -1.21 8.85
C PRO A 134 12.31 -1.03 9.02
N GLU A 135 12.82 -1.04 10.24
CA GLU A 135 14.24 -0.87 10.55
C GLU A 135 15.05 -2.04 10.00
N GLN A 136 14.55 -3.26 10.18
CA GLN A 136 15.19 -4.47 9.66
C GLN A 136 15.08 -4.52 8.14
N GLY A 137 13.89 -4.33 7.58
CA GLY A 137 13.67 -4.39 6.14
C GLY A 137 14.51 -3.38 5.37
N SER A 138 14.58 -2.14 5.86
CA SER A 138 15.41 -1.09 5.25
C SER A 138 16.91 -1.40 5.25
N TYR A 139 17.39 -2.10 6.28
CA TYR A 139 18.79 -2.55 6.35
C TYR A 139 19.06 -3.69 5.37
N GLU A 140 18.16 -4.65 5.31
CA GLU A 140 18.31 -5.88 4.51
C GLU A 140 18.30 -5.60 3.01
N ILE A 141 17.44 -4.67 2.56
CA ILE A 141 17.28 -4.35 1.14
C ILE A 141 18.52 -3.70 0.51
N LYS A 142 19.34 -3.01 1.30
CA LYS A 142 20.55 -2.29 0.82
C LYS A 142 21.55 -3.22 0.11
N LYS A 143 21.51 -4.51 0.37
CA LYS A 143 22.44 -5.50 -0.20
C LYS A 143 21.87 -6.22 -1.42
N LEU A 144 20.64 -5.89 -1.80
CA LEU A 144 19.91 -6.55 -2.86
C LEU A 144 19.92 -5.70 -4.14
N LYS A 145 19.63 -6.35 -5.27
CA LYS A 145 19.49 -5.67 -6.55
C LYS A 145 18.01 -5.57 -6.94
N PRO A 146 17.63 -4.56 -7.71
CA PRO A 146 16.29 -4.51 -8.28
C PRO A 146 15.97 -5.77 -9.09
N LEU A 147 14.71 -6.17 -9.09
CA LEU A 147 14.21 -7.27 -9.90
C LEU A 147 14.24 -6.88 -11.38
N ASP A 148 14.60 -7.84 -12.23
CA ASP A 148 14.63 -7.63 -13.67
C ASP A 148 13.19 -7.43 -14.21
N ALA A 149 13.02 -6.51 -15.14
CA ALA A 149 11.69 -6.08 -15.63
C ALA A 149 10.89 -7.22 -16.27
N ASP A 150 11.54 -8.20 -16.88
CA ASP A 150 10.91 -9.38 -17.49
C ASP A 150 10.21 -10.31 -16.48
N LYS A 151 10.55 -10.18 -15.20
CA LYS A 151 9.95 -10.92 -14.08
C LYS A 151 8.72 -10.23 -13.49
N VAL A 152 8.53 -8.95 -13.77
CA VAL A 152 7.35 -8.20 -13.35
C VAL A 152 6.15 -8.65 -14.18
N LYS A 153 5.02 -8.89 -13.51
CA LYS A 153 3.75 -9.29 -14.14
C LYS A 153 2.72 -8.18 -14.10
N ASP A 154 2.66 -7.48 -12.98
CA ASP A 154 1.80 -6.33 -12.82
C ASP A 154 2.61 -5.03 -12.94
N THR A 155 2.56 -4.43 -14.12
CA THR A 155 3.23 -3.15 -14.39
C THR A 155 2.46 -1.93 -13.88
N GLN A 156 1.23 -2.12 -13.41
CA GLN A 156 0.39 -1.04 -12.90
C GLN A 156 0.77 -0.69 -11.45
N HIS A 157 1.01 -1.68 -10.62
CA HIS A 157 1.32 -1.47 -9.20
C HIS A 157 2.80 -1.62 -8.89
N VAL A 158 3.54 -2.42 -9.68
CA VAL A 158 4.99 -2.59 -9.49
C VAL A 158 5.75 -1.44 -10.13
N VAL A 159 6.44 -0.68 -9.29
CA VAL A 159 7.27 0.45 -9.74
C VAL A 159 8.69 -0.04 -9.97
N ALA A 160 9.27 0.34 -11.12
CA ALA A 160 10.69 0.07 -11.35
C ALA A 160 11.52 0.76 -10.25
N ALA A 161 12.28 -0.02 -9.50
CA ALA A 161 13.16 0.51 -8.47
C ALA A 161 14.39 1.15 -9.14
N ASN A 162 14.25 2.39 -9.57
CA ASN A 162 15.38 3.22 -9.96
C ASN A 162 16.03 3.72 -8.66
N MET A 163 17.09 3.08 -8.23
CA MET A 163 18.02 3.58 -7.24
C MET A 163 19.33 3.99 -7.89
#